data_5f769f9ee65803f961b729ac26bbd252
#
_entry.id   5f769f9ee65803f961b729ac26bbd252
#
_cell.length_a   1.000
_cell.length_b   1.000
_cell.length_c   1.000
_cell.angle_alpha   90.00
_cell.angle_beta   90.00
_cell.angle_gamma   90.00
#
_symmetry.space_group_name_H-M   'P 1'
#
loop_
_entity.id
_entity.type
_entity.pdbx_description
1 polymer ?
#
loop_
_entity_poly.entity_id
_entity_poly.type
_entity_poly.pdbx_seq_one_letter_code
_entity_poly.pdbx_strand_id
1 'polypeptide(L)'
;VTRVTPPTAGQPPHVPAELAAWITGIDSSAARLPPAGAFTDVPEPASEILVRAERSGRRDVLVVGPRTRAAYRTDPYDRPVSCLRLRLAPGAVRPLFGLSAAELVDRTLPASALPTRLARHLARELAVPEPEDVLGRLAELLPPAVRGPRERVLRAAAHALAAEPGTVREVADQLAVSERQLRNLFADGIGLSPKHFARISRVRHVLAHASTLPWAELAVSSGYYDQSHMTADFRALMGVPPRAFMTGRLPEPTPCRAGARS
;
A
#
# COMPACT_ATOMS: atom_id res chain seq x y z
N VAL A 1 26.20 -10.88 -1.83
CA VAL A 1 25.72 -9.62 -1.23
C VAL A 1 24.56 -9.13 -2.10
N THR A 2 23.34 -9.45 -1.69
CA THR A 2 22.13 -9.07 -2.44
C THR A 2 21.87 -7.59 -2.22
N ARG A 3 22.13 -6.78 -3.23
CA ARG A 3 21.78 -5.36 -3.24
C ARG A 3 20.26 -5.25 -3.26
N VAL A 4 19.66 -4.82 -2.16
CA VAL A 4 18.27 -4.35 -2.17
C VAL A 4 18.27 -3.05 -2.97
N THR A 5 17.78 -3.11 -4.20
CA THR A 5 17.57 -1.90 -4.99
C THR A 5 16.35 -1.21 -4.40
N PRO A 6 16.47 0.01 -3.83
CA PRO A 6 15.32 0.78 -3.44
C PRO A 6 14.44 1.00 -4.68
N PRO A 7 13.14 1.20 -4.53
CA PRO A 7 12.26 1.51 -5.66
C PRO A 7 12.84 2.73 -6.37
N THR A 8 13.37 2.52 -7.57
CA THR A 8 13.91 3.61 -8.39
C THR A 8 12.74 4.54 -8.68
N ALA A 9 12.91 5.82 -8.40
CA ALA A 9 11.98 6.90 -8.73
C ALA A 9 11.86 7.05 -10.27
N GLY A 10 11.23 6.09 -10.91
CA GLY A 10 10.57 6.31 -12.17
C GLY A 10 9.29 7.07 -11.84
N GLN A 11 8.96 8.08 -12.60
CA GLN A 11 7.71 8.81 -12.49
C GLN A 11 6.56 7.80 -12.34
N PRO A 12 5.75 7.85 -11.25
CA PRO A 12 4.68 6.89 -11.08
C PRO A 12 3.77 6.98 -12.32
N PRO A 13 3.35 5.86 -12.91
CA PRO A 13 2.45 5.89 -14.03
C PRO A 13 1.23 6.74 -13.65
N HIS A 14 0.87 7.64 -14.54
CA HIS A 14 -0.22 8.58 -14.33
C HIS A 14 -1.53 7.81 -14.12
N VAL A 15 -2.22 8.09 -13.01
CA VAL A 15 -3.55 7.52 -12.77
C VAL A 15 -4.52 8.21 -13.71
N PRO A 16 -5.22 7.48 -14.61
CA PRO A 16 -6.25 8.06 -15.46
C PRO A 16 -7.30 8.82 -14.65
N ALA A 17 -7.79 9.94 -15.19
CA ALA A 17 -8.74 10.81 -14.48
C ALA A 17 -10.01 10.07 -14.02
N GLU A 18 -10.47 9.13 -14.84
CA GLU A 18 -11.63 8.26 -14.58
C GLU A 18 -11.43 7.38 -13.35
N LEU A 19 -10.18 6.98 -13.09
CA LEU A 19 -9.82 6.13 -11.95
C LEU A 19 -9.42 6.92 -10.70
N ALA A 20 -9.13 8.23 -10.81
CA ALA A 20 -8.61 9.05 -9.71
C ALA A 20 -9.53 9.11 -8.48
N ALA A 21 -10.80 8.77 -8.65
CA ALA A 21 -11.74 8.64 -7.55
C ALA A 21 -11.50 7.40 -6.69
N TRP A 22 -10.98 6.32 -7.27
CA TRP A 22 -10.81 5.01 -6.64
C TRP A 22 -9.34 4.62 -6.44
N ILE A 23 -8.46 5.11 -7.31
CA ILE A 23 -7.04 4.76 -7.34
C ILE A 23 -6.20 6.02 -7.08
N THR A 24 -5.21 5.92 -6.22
CA THR A 24 -4.27 7.00 -5.90
C THR A 24 -2.86 6.74 -6.39
N GLY A 25 -2.58 5.55 -6.86
CA GLY A 25 -1.26 5.21 -7.39
C GLY A 25 -1.27 3.88 -8.10
N ILE A 26 -0.41 3.78 -9.08
CA ILE A 26 -0.20 2.59 -9.90
C ILE A 26 1.28 2.22 -9.78
N ASP A 27 1.56 0.94 -9.57
CA ASP A 27 2.91 0.41 -9.55
C ASP A 27 2.94 -0.86 -10.40
N SER A 28 3.78 -0.88 -11.42
CA SER A 28 3.94 -2.00 -12.33
C SER A 28 5.33 -2.59 -12.21
N SER A 29 5.44 -3.84 -11.85
CA SER A 29 6.69 -4.58 -11.68
C SER A 29 6.91 -5.65 -12.76
N ALA A 30 6.48 -5.39 -13.99
CA ALA A 30 6.64 -6.33 -15.11
C ALA A 30 8.10 -6.73 -15.41
N ALA A 31 9.09 -5.92 -15.01
CA ALA A 31 10.49 -6.12 -15.35
C ALA A 31 11.46 -6.13 -14.17
N ARG A 32 10.99 -5.99 -12.94
CA ARG A 32 11.85 -5.71 -11.78
C ARG A 32 11.72 -6.69 -10.63
N LEU A 33 11.31 -7.91 -10.92
CA LEU A 33 11.42 -8.96 -9.91
C LEU A 33 12.91 -9.26 -9.69
N PRO A 34 13.43 -9.15 -8.47
CA PRO A 34 14.82 -9.50 -8.21
C PRO A 34 15.08 -10.94 -8.66
N PRO A 35 16.30 -11.26 -9.13
CA PRO A 35 16.64 -12.62 -9.48
C PRO A 35 16.36 -13.53 -8.29
N ALA A 36 16.07 -14.83 -8.53
CA ALA A 36 15.65 -15.83 -7.55
C ALA A 36 16.13 -15.52 -6.12
N GLY A 37 15.24 -15.09 -5.24
CA GLY A 37 15.65 -14.64 -3.91
C GLY A 37 14.51 -14.08 -3.07
N ALA A 38 14.88 -13.62 -1.90
CA ALA A 38 13.98 -12.95 -0.96
C ALA A 38 13.51 -11.60 -1.49
N PHE A 39 12.26 -11.26 -1.24
CA PHE A 39 11.71 -9.94 -1.46
C PHE A 39 11.12 -9.37 -0.17
N THR A 40 10.98 -8.07 -0.12
CA THR A 40 10.45 -7.37 1.05
C THR A 40 9.15 -6.67 0.69
N ASP A 41 8.07 -7.08 1.34
CA ASP A 41 6.84 -6.30 1.37
C ASP A 41 6.99 -5.23 2.46
N VAL A 42 7.19 -3.98 2.05
CA VAL A 42 7.29 -2.86 2.98
C VAL A 42 5.91 -2.49 3.55
N PRO A 43 5.84 -1.84 4.74
CA PRO A 43 4.58 -1.33 5.27
C PRO A 43 3.90 -0.41 4.26
N GLU A 44 2.58 -0.54 4.11
CA GLU A 44 1.76 0.23 3.17
C GLU A 44 0.45 0.60 3.85
N PRO A 45 0.13 1.90 4.02
CA PRO A 45 -1.10 2.30 4.71
C PRO A 45 -2.35 2.22 3.82
N ALA A 46 -2.19 2.09 2.50
CA ALA A 46 -3.30 1.92 1.59
C ALA A 46 -3.65 0.44 1.37
N SER A 47 -4.93 0.17 1.14
CA SER A 47 -5.33 -1.09 0.52
C SER A 47 -5.00 -1.06 -0.97
N GLU A 48 -4.79 -2.23 -1.58
CA GLU A 48 -4.39 -2.35 -2.98
C GLU A 48 -5.21 -3.41 -3.70
N ILE A 49 -5.46 -3.22 -4.99
CA ILE A 49 -5.79 -4.31 -5.91
C ILE A 49 -4.46 -4.77 -6.53
N LEU A 50 -4.18 -6.06 -6.44
CA LEU A 50 -3.02 -6.69 -7.02
C LEU A 50 -3.46 -7.63 -8.14
N VAL A 51 -3.15 -7.29 -9.38
CA VAL A 51 -3.31 -8.18 -10.54
C VAL A 51 -1.96 -8.84 -10.79
N ARG A 52 -1.93 -10.16 -10.66
CA ARG A 52 -0.72 -10.97 -10.77
C ARG A 52 -0.86 -11.97 -11.91
N ALA A 53 0.10 -12.01 -12.83
CA ALA A 53 0.18 -13.01 -13.88
C ALA A 53 1.33 -13.98 -13.61
N GLU A 54 1.07 -15.27 -13.68
CA GLU A 54 2.05 -16.36 -13.57
C GLU A 54 2.56 -16.80 -14.95
N ARG A 55 3.72 -17.46 -15.00
CA ARG A 55 4.26 -18.04 -16.25
C ARG A 55 3.36 -19.10 -16.87
N SER A 56 2.54 -19.75 -16.05
CA SER A 56 1.51 -20.69 -16.52
C SER A 56 0.39 -20.02 -17.35
N GLY A 57 0.38 -18.70 -17.44
CA GLY A 57 -0.72 -17.92 -18.01
C GLY A 57 -1.87 -17.68 -17.05
N ARG A 58 -1.81 -18.27 -15.85
CA ARG A 58 -2.81 -18.04 -14.80
C ARG A 58 -2.67 -16.62 -14.26
N ARG A 59 -3.80 -15.98 -14.04
CA ARG A 59 -3.87 -14.65 -13.44
C ARG A 59 -4.76 -14.67 -12.20
N ASP A 60 -4.28 -13.97 -11.17
CA ASP A 60 -5.00 -13.81 -9.91
C ASP A 60 -5.25 -12.32 -9.66
N VAL A 61 -6.45 -12.02 -9.20
CA VAL A 61 -6.83 -10.68 -8.72
C VAL A 61 -7.02 -10.76 -7.21
N LEU A 62 -6.15 -10.09 -6.50
CA LEU A 62 -6.11 -10.09 -5.04
C LEU A 62 -6.43 -8.70 -4.50
N VAL A 63 -7.10 -8.64 -3.36
CA VAL A 63 -7.25 -7.42 -2.57
C VAL A 63 -6.32 -7.54 -1.37
N VAL A 64 -5.37 -6.62 -1.29
CA VAL A 64 -4.37 -6.55 -0.24
C VAL A 64 -4.75 -5.41 0.69
N GLY A 65 -4.89 -5.70 1.97
CA GLY A 65 -5.15 -4.67 2.98
C GLY A 65 -3.90 -3.90 3.36
N PRO A 66 -4.06 -2.87 4.20
CA PRO A 66 -2.93 -2.13 4.76
C PRO A 66 -1.95 -3.08 5.45
N ARG A 67 -0.67 -2.90 5.17
CA ARG A 67 0.41 -3.67 5.81
C ARG A 67 1.03 -2.86 6.94
N THR A 68 0.90 -3.35 8.15
CA THR A 68 1.36 -2.64 9.35
C THR A 68 2.86 -2.80 9.62
N ARG A 69 3.48 -3.87 9.08
CA ARG A 69 4.90 -4.17 9.24
C ARG A 69 5.47 -4.74 7.94
N ALA A 70 6.80 -4.66 7.81
CA ALA A 70 7.50 -5.33 6.73
C ALA A 70 7.41 -6.85 6.87
N ALA A 71 7.28 -7.53 5.72
CA ALA A 71 7.40 -8.97 5.63
C ALA A 71 8.54 -9.31 4.67
N TYR A 72 9.43 -10.18 5.12
CA TYR A 72 10.56 -10.71 4.35
C TYR A 72 10.19 -12.11 3.89
N ARG A 73 10.13 -12.32 2.57
CA ARG A 73 9.59 -13.56 2.01
C ARG A 73 10.52 -14.13 0.94
N THR A 74 10.51 -15.46 0.85
CA THR A 74 10.99 -16.15 -0.35
C THR A 74 9.80 -16.64 -1.13
N ASP A 75 9.87 -16.53 -2.45
CA ASP A 75 8.91 -17.18 -3.32
C ASP A 75 9.48 -18.56 -3.71
N PRO A 76 8.95 -19.66 -3.18
CA PRO A 76 9.39 -21.00 -3.52
C PRO A 76 8.86 -21.49 -4.86
N TYR A 77 7.89 -20.80 -5.43
CA TYR A 77 7.19 -21.20 -6.65
C TYR A 77 7.33 -20.16 -7.75
N ASP A 78 7.04 -20.59 -8.95
CA ASP A 78 7.13 -19.85 -10.21
C ASP A 78 6.67 -18.40 -10.05
N ARG A 79 7.61 -17.47 -10.24
CA ARG A 79 7.39 -16.05 -9.98
C ARG A 79 6.33 -15.49 -10.91
N PRO A 80 5.51 -14.55 -10.44
CA PRO A 80 4.66 -13.83 -11.37
C PRO A 80 5.51 -13.17 -12.45
N VAL A 81 5.09 -13.31 -13.69
CA VAL A 81 5.73 -12.67 -14.84
C VAL A 81 5.49 -11.17 -14.79
N SER A 82 4.35 -10.78 -14.26
CA SER A 82 4.00 -9.37 -14.02
C SER A 82 3.11 -9.21 -12.80
N CYS A 83 3.27 -8.07 -12.13
CA CYS A 83 2.41 -7.61 -11.05
C CYS A 83 2.02 -6.16 -11.30
N LEU A 84 0.72 -5.88 -11.31
CA LEU A 84 0.17 -4.54 -11.31
C LEU A 84 -0.46 -4.28 -9.95
N ARG A 85 0.06 -3.30 -9.22
CA ARG A 85 -0.47 -2.86 -7.92
C ARG A 85 -1.21 -1.54 -8.10
N LEU A 86 -2.46 -1.50 -7.72
CA LEU A 86 -3.32 -0.33 -7.79
C LEU A 86 -3.67 0.10 -6.37
N ARG A 87 -3.08 1.18 -5.88
CA ARG A 87 -3.36 1.71 -4.54
C ARG A 87 -4.73 2.34 -4.51
N LEU A 88 -5.56 1.85 -3.61
CA LEU A 88 -6.92 2.36 -3.42
C LEU A 88 -6.92 3.69 -2.67
N ALA A 89 -7.83 4.54 -3.06
CA ALA A 89 -8.08 5.77 -2.34
C ALA A 89 -8.69 5.48 -0.95
N PRO A 90 -8.41 6.32 0.06
CA PRO A 90 -9.07 6.23 1.36
C PRO A 90 -10.59 6.18 1.22
N GLY A 91 -11.24 5.23 1.89
CA GLY A 91 -12.69 5.01 1.81
C GLY A 91 -13.17 4.11 0.68
N ALA A 92 -12.30 3.69 -0.25
CA ALA A 92 -12.71 2.90 -1.42
C ALA A 92 -13.05 1.42 -1.10
N VAL A 93 -12.54 0.86 -0.02
CA VAL A 93 -12.68 -0.58 0.29
C VAL A 93 -14.14 -1.00 0.46
N ARG A 94 -14.89 -0.29 1.28
CA ARG A 94 -16.28 -0.66 1.58
C ARG A 94 -17.21 -0.61 0.35
N PRO A 95 -17.24 0.46 -0.45
CA PRO A 95 -18.11 0.50 -1.63
C PRO A 95 -17.71 -0.50 -2.71
N LEU A 96 -16.42 -0.82 -2.86
CA LEU A 96 -15.97 -1.77 -3.87
C LEU A 96 -16.12 -3.24 -3.42
N PHE A 97 -15.80 -3.54 -2.17
CA PHE A 97 -15.63 -4.90 -1.71
C PHE A 97 -16.61 -5.33 -0.61
N GLY A 98 -17.39 -4.39 -0.04
CA GLY A 98 -18.39 -4.69 0.99
C GLY A 98 -17.83 -4.99 2.38
N LEU A 99 -16.53 -4.83 2.59
CA LEU A 99 -15.82 -5.02 3.85
C LEU A 99 -15.39 -3.69 4.45
N SER A 100 -15.23 -3.64 5.76
CA SER A 100 -14.47 -2.57 6.40
C SER A 100 -12.99 -2.70 6.05
N ALA A 101 -12.29 -1.58 5.87
CA ALA A 101 -10.84 -1.61 5.67
C ALA A 101 -10.10 -2.27 6.85
N ALA A 102 -10.66 -2.20 8.06
CA ALA A 102 -10.11 -2.86 9.25
C ALA A 102 -10.09 -4.39 9.14
N GLU A 103 -11.04 -4.99 8.40
CA GLU A 103 -11.08 -6.44 8.18
C GLU A 103 -10.00 -6.93 7.24
N LEU A 104 -9.37 -6.02 6.48
CA LEU A 104 -8.30 -6.32 5.53
C LEU A 104 -6.89 -6.09 6.08
N VAL A 105 -6.74 -5.46 7.25
CA VAL A 105 -5.42 -5.15 7.82
C VAL A 105 -4.55 -6.41 7.91
N ASP A 106 -3.34 -6.34 7.34
CA ASP A 106 -2.36 -7.43 7.24
C ASP A 106 -2.91 -8.71 6.55
N ARG A 107 -3.97 -8.57 5.74
CA ARG A 107 -4.57 -9.69 5.01
C ARG A 107 -4.52 -9.49 3.50
N THR A 108 -4.48 -10.61 2.80
CA THR A 108 -4.61 -10.68 1.34
C THR A 108 -5.70 -11.68 1.02
N LEU A 109 -6.71 -11.26 0.28
CA LEU A 109 -7.86 -12.08 -0.07
C LEU A 109 -8.04 -12.12 -1.60
N PRO A 110 -8.42 -13.26 -2.18
CA PRO A 110 -8.85 -13.30 -3.58
C PRO A 110 -10.08 -12.40 -3.77
N ALA A 111 -10.07 -11.57 -4.80
CA ALA A 111 -11.23 -10.71 -5.10
C ALA A 111 -12.51 -11.54 -5.35
N SER A 112 -12.36 -12.76 -5.88
CA SER A 112 -13.47 -13.70 -6.09
C SER A 112 -14.16 -14.17 -4.80
N ALA A 113 -13.45 -14.14 -3.66
CA ALA A 113 -13.97 -14.55 -2.36
C ALA A 113 -14.70 -13.42 -1.62
N LEU A 114 -14.68 -12.19 -2.15
CA LEU A 114 -15.30 -11.05 -1.51
C LEU A 114 -16.82 -10.97 -1.75
N PRO A 115 -17.60 -10.39 -0.83
CA PRO A 115 -19.05 -10.51 -0.82
C PRO A 115 -19.77 -9.79 -1.97
N THR A 116 -19.17 -8.72 -2.53
CA THR A 116 -19.86 -7.92 -3.55
C THR A 116 -19.85 -8.59 -4.93
N ARG A 117 -20.90 -8.30 -5.72
CA ARG A 117 -20.93 -8.70 -7.14
C ARG A 117 -19.81 -8.03 -7.92
N LEU A 118 -19.52 -6.78 -7.59
CA LEU A 118 -18.44 -6.01 -8.22
C LEU A 118 -17.07 -6.68 -8.01
N ALA A 119 -16.74 -7.10 -6.79
CA ALA A 119 -15.48 -7.77 -6.50
C ALA A 119 -15.31 -9.06 -7.32
N ARG A 120 -16.36 -9.88 -7.40
CA ARG A 120 -16.34 -11.10 -8.22
C ARG A 120 -16.26 -10.80 -9.72
N HIS A 121 -16.88 -9.70 -10.16
CA HIS A 121 -16.81 -9.26 -11.54
C HIS A 121 -15.41 -8.77 -11.89
N LEU A 122 -14.81 -7.92 -11.04
CA LEU A 122 -13.41 -7.49 -11.17
C LEU A 122 -12.46 -8.71 -11.22
N ALA A 123 -12.67 -9.71 -10.36
CA ALA A 123 -11.85 -10.92 -10.35
C ALA A 123 -11.86 -11.66 -11.69
N ARG A 124 -12.99 -11.71 -12.38
CA ARG A 124 -13.12 -12.38 -13.69
C ARG A 124 -12.55 -11.52 -14.82
N GLU A 125 -12.96 -10.28 -14.87
CA GLU A 125 -12.64 -9.39 -15.97
C GLU A 125 -11.16 -8.97 -16.00
N LEU A 126 -10.54 -8.77 -14.83
CA LEU A 126 -9.11 -8.41 -14.74
C LEU A 126 -8.17 -9.63 -14.81
N ALA A 127 -8.70 -10.85 -14.76
CA ALA A 127 -7.89 -12.06 -14.94
C ALA A 127 -7.60 -12.39 -16.42
N VAL A 128 -8.28 -11.75 -17.35
CA VAL A 128 -8.21 -12.09 -18.79
C VAL A 128 -7.30 -11.15 -19.60
N PRO A 129 -7.38 -9.81 -19.45
CA PRO A 129 -6.67 -8.90 -20.36
C PRO A 129 -5.17 -8.88 -20.15
N GLU A 130 -4.43 -8.47 -21.19
CA GLU A 130 -3.02 -8.12 -21.05
C GLU A 130 -2.85 -6.97 -20.03
N PRO A 131 -1.69 -6.87 -19.34
CA PRO A 131 -1.48 -5.84 -18.32
C PRO A 131 -1.74 -4.40 -18.80
N GLU A 132 -1.56 -4.16 -20.10
CA GLU A 132 -1.76 -2.86 -20.73
C GLU A 132 -3.24 -2.44 -20.77
N ASP A 133 -4.15 -3.40 -20.83
CA ASP A 133 -5.60 -3.15 -20.91
C ASP A 133 -6.31 -3.12 -19.54
N VAL A 134 -5.61 -3.50 -18.47
CA VAL A 134 -6.22 -3.60 -17.13
C VAL A 134 -6.81 -2.28 -16.65
N LEU A 135 -6.14 -1.15 -16.93
CA LEU A 135 -6.62 0.17 -16.49
C LEU A 135 -7.87 0.61 -17.23
N GLY A 136 -7.93 0.42 -18.55
CA GLY A 136 -9.11 0.70 -19.35
C GLY A 136 -10.30 -0.14 -18.90
N ARG A 137 -10.06 -1.44 -18.71
CA ARG A 137 -11.09 -2.36 -18.22
C ARG A 137 -11.58 -2.01 -16.81
N LEU A 138 -10.67 -1.61 -15.93
CA LEU A 138 -11.02 -1.14 -14.59
C LEU A 138 -11.88 0.12 -14.63
N ALA A 139 -11.60 1.07 -15.54
CA ALA A 139 -12.38 2.29 -15.71
C ALA A 139 -13.84 1.99 -16.14
N GLU A 140 -14.04 0.99 -17.00
CA GLU A 140 -15.38 0.55 -17.42
C GLU A 140 -16.16 -0.13 -16.28
N LEU A 141 -15.47 -0.85 -15.39
CA LEU A 141 -16.08 -1.67 -14.35
C LEU A 141 -16.41 -0.89 -13.07
N LEU A 142 -15.61 0.14 -12.75
CA LEU A 142 -15.81 0.87 -11.51
C LEU A 142 -17.01 1.81 -11.61
N PRO A 143 -17.87 1.85 -10.57
CA PRO A 143 -19.03 2.74 -10.57
C PRO A 143 -18.59 4.21 -10.49
N PRO A 144 -19.44 5.16 -10.90
CA PRO A 144 -19.23 6.57 -10.63
C PRO A 144 -19.04 6.81 -9.13
N ALA A 145 -17.98 7.52 -8.76
CA ALA A 145 -17.68 7.76 -7.36
C ALA A 145 -18.57 8.87 -6.78
N VAL A 146 -19.41 8.53 -5.83
CA VAL A 146 -20.16 9.49 -5.03
C VAL A 146 -19.37 9.82 -3.76
N ARG A 147 -18.81 11.01 -3.70
CA ARG A 147 -18.01 11.46 -2.55
C ARG A 147 -18.85 12.25 -1.55
N GLY A 148 -19.18 11.59 -0.46
CA GLY A 148 -19.84 12.23 0.69
C GLY A 148 -18.89 13.13 1.51
N PRO A 149 -19.43 13.94 2.43
CA PRO A 149 -18.61 14.80 3.31
C PRO A 149 -17.59 14.00 4.12
N ARG A 150 -17.96 12.84 4.64
CA ARG A 150 -17.08 11.96 5.43
C ARG A 150 -15.86 11.48 4.65
N GLU A 151 -16.05 11.13 3.38
CA GLU A 151 -14.96 10.69 2.50
C GLU A 151 -14.00 11.83 2.15
N ARG A 152 -14.55 13.04 1.92
CA ARG A 152 -13.70 14.23 1.69
C ARG A 152 -12.81 14.52 2.89
N VAL A 153 -13.36 14.51 4.11
CA VAL A 153 -12.59 14.69 5.34
C VAL A 153 -11.53 13.61 5.50
N LEU A 154 -11.87 12.33 5.29
CA LEU A 154 -10.92 11.22 5.38
C LEU A 154 -9.74 11.38 4.41
N ARG A 155 -10.01 11.73 3.15
CA ARG A 155 -8.98 11.93 2.12
C ARG A 155 -8.09 13.13 2.42
N ALA A 156 -8.69 14.25 2.84
CA ALA A 156 -7.94 15.45 3.24
C ALA A 156 -7.01 15.15 4.43
N ALA A 157 -7.53 14.44 5.43
CA ALA A 157 -6.74 14.03 6.59
C ALA A 157 -5.61 13.04 6.24
N ALA A 158 -5.89 12.05 5.39
CA ALA A 158 -4.87 11.12 4.93
C ALA A 158 -3.78 11.83 4.13
N HIS A 159 -4.17 12.79 3.28
CA HIS A 159 -3.20 13.62 2.55
C HIS A 159 -2.32 14.45 3.50
N ALA A 160 -2.94 15.19 4.44
CA ALA A 160 -2.21 16.01 5.40
C ALA A 160 -1.22 15.18 6.25
N LEU A 161 -1.67 14.04 6.80
CA LEU A 161 -0.82 13.15 7.61
C LEU A 161 0.30 12.44 6.82
N ALA A 162 0.19 12.35 5.49
CA ALA A 162 1.20 11.77 4.63
C ALA A 162 2.21 12.81 4.11
N ALA A 163 1.77 14.04 3.86
CA ALA A 163 2.55 15.08 3.20
C ALA A 163 3.38 15.92 4.17
N GLU A 164 2.86 16.19 5.36
CA GLU A 164 3.46 17.14 6.30
C GLU A 164 3.67 16.53 7.69
N PRO A 165 4.79 16.93 8.36
CA PRO A 165 5.00 16.60 9.75
C PRO A 165 3.97 17.37 10.61
N GLY A 166 2.93 16.68 11.06
CA GLY A 166 1.90 17.24 11.90
C GLY A 166 1.34 16.23 12.89
N THR A 167 0.68 16.73 13.92
CA THR A 167 -0.02 15.88 14.90
C THR A 167 -1.43 15.56 14.42
N VAL A 168 -1.97 14.45 14.90
CA VAL A 168 -3.38 14.07 14.63
C VAL A 168 -4.35 15.18 15.09
N ARG A 169 -4.02 15.87 16.16
CA ARG A 169 -4.82 16.97 16.71
C ARG A 169 -4.85 18.17 15.76
N GLU A 170 -3.69 18.61 15.28
CA GLU A 170 -3.62 19.73 14.32
C GLU A 170 -4.42 19.46 13.06
N VAL A 171 -4.31 18.24 12.51
CA VAL A 171 -5.10 17.84 11.32
C VAL A 171 -6.59 17.79 11.65
N ALA A 172 -7.00 17.32 12.83
CA ALA A 172 -8.39 17.34 13.24
C ALA A 172 -8.96 18.78 13.37
N ASP A 173 -8.16 19.66 13.99
CA ASP A 173 -8.53 21.09 14.15
C ASP A 173 -8.65 21.79 12.78
N GLN A 174 -7.69 21.58 11.87
CA GLN A 174 -7.72 22.12 10.48
C GLN A 174 -8.97 21.69 9.70
N LEU A 175 -9.44 20.46 9.92
CA LEU A 175 -10.60 19.91 9.23
C LEU A 175 -11.92 20.11 9.98
N ALA A 176 -11.89 20.85 11.08
CA ALA A 176 -13.05 21.12 11.95
C ALA A 176 -13.78 19.84 12.40
N VAL A 177 -13.01 18.81 12.75
CA VAL A 177 -13.50 17.54 13.30
C VAL A 177 -12.83 17.22 14.63
N SER A 178 -13.48 16.43 15.49
CA SER A 178 -12.83 15.95 16.70
C SER A 178 -11.83 14.83 16.37
N GLU A 179 -10.77 14.69 17.19
CA GLU A 179 -9.85 13.56 17.05
C GLU A 179 -10.57 12.19 17.11
N ARG A 180 -11.66 12.09 17.87
CA ARG A 180 -12.48 10.88 17.94
C ARG A 180 -13.15 10.58 16.61
N GLN A 181 -13.73 11.61 15.95
CA GLN A 181 -14.31 11.46 14.61
C GLN A 181 -13.24 11.05 13.61
N LEU A 182 -12.06 11.68 13.66
CA LEU A 182 -10.95 11.34 12.78
C LEU A 182 -10.50 9.90 12.97
N ARG A 183 -10.35 9.42 14.21
CA ARG A 183 -10.03 8.00 14.50
C ARG A 183 -11.07 7.04 13.93
N ASN A 184 -12.36 7.35 14.06
CA ASN A 184 -13.43 6.51 13.52
C ASN A 184 -13.42 6.49 11.98
N LEU A 185 -13.20 7.64 11.33
CA LEU A 185 -13.07 7.71 9.87
C LEU A 185 -11.90 6.87 9.36
N PHE A 186 -10.75 6.94 10.03
CA PHE A 186 -9.57 6.16 9.66
C PHE A 186 -9.77 4.67 9.89
N ALA A 187 -10.35 4.27 11.01
CA ALA A 187 -10.61 2.85 11.31
C ALA A 187 -11.57 2.24 10.27
N ASP A 188 -12.62 2.96 9.88
CA ASP A 188 -13.60 2.47 8.91
C ASP A 188 -13.06 2.50 7.47
N GLY A 189 -12.43 3.61 7.05
CA GLY A 189 -12.10 3.85 5.65
C GLY A 189 -10.67 3.48 5.22
N ILE A 190 -9.74 3.31 6.18
CA ILE A 190 -8.34 2.92 5.95
C ILE A 190 -7.98 1.64 6.71
N GLY A 191 -8.63 1.38 7.84
CA GLY A 191 -8.34 0.23 8.71
C GLY A 191 -7.26 0.48 9.75
N LEU A 192 -6.63 1.64 9.75
CA LEU A 192 -5.56 2.03 10.68
C LEU A 192 -5.98 3.21 11.55
N SER A 193 -5.32 3.39 12.70
CA SER A 193 -5.43 4.66 13.41
C SER A 193 -4.68 5.77 12.67
N PRO A 194 -5.09 7.06 12.79
CA PRO A 194 -4.38 8.18 12.17
C PRO A 194 -2.88 8.22 12.54
N LYS A 195 -2.56 7.93 13.82
CA LYS A 195 -1.18 7.86 14.30
C LYS A 195 -0.37 6.75 13.62
N HIS A 196 -0.97 5.57 13.43
CA HIS A 196 -0.28 4.45 12.78
C HIS A 196 -0.09 4.71 11.29
N PHE A 197 -1.11 5.27 10.63
CA PHE A 197 -1.02 5.74 9.24
C PHE A 197 0.14 6.73 9.05
N ALA A 198 0.23 7.76 9.88
CA ALA A 198 1.31 8.76 9.81
C ALA A 198 2.69 8.12 10.05
N ARG A 199 2.82 7.16 10.98
CA ARG A 199 4.08 6.43 11.21
C ARG A 199 4.52 5.64 9.98
N ILE A 200 3.61 4.92 9.33
CA ILE A 200 3.92 4.17 8.10
C ILE A 200 4.32 5.16 7.00
N SER A 201 3.59 6.26 6.81
CA SER A 201 3.88 7.28 5.80
C SER A 201 5.29 7.87 5.98
N ARG A 202 5.68 8.20 7.22
CA ARG A 202 7.05 8.68 7.53
C ARG A 202 8.13 7.66 7.21
N VAL A 203 7.93 6.39 7.59
CA VAL A 203 8.90 5.32 7.27
C VAL A 203 9.00 5.10 5.75
N ARG A 204 7.90 5.22 5.02
CA ARG A 204 7.93 5.17 3.55
C ARG A 204 8.69 6.36 2.94
N HIS A 205 8.53 7.56 3.51
CA HIS A 205 9.32 8.71 3.11
C HIS A 205 10.82 8.46 3.33
N VAL A 206 11.19 7.91 4.50
CA VAL A 206 12.58 7.50 4.78
C VAL A 206 13.08 6.50 3.74
N LEU A 207 12.31 5.46 3.42
CA LEU A 207 12.69 4.46 2.41
C LEU A 207 12.91 5.08 1.02
N ALA A 208 12.10 6.05 0.63
CA ALA A 208 12.17 6.70 -0.67
C ALA A 208 13.42 7.60 -0.82
N HIS A 209 13.90 8.19 0.27
CA HIS A 209 14.97 9.21 0.23
C HIS A 209 16.28 8.76 0.92
N ALA A 210 16.35 7.56 1.47
CA ALA A 210 17.50 7.06 2.23
C ALA A 210 18.81 6.98 1.43
N SER A 211 18.75 6.96 0.09
CA SER A 211 19.93 6.98 -0.80
C SER A 211 20.36 8.38 -1.23
N THR A 212 19.56 9.40 -0.96
CA THR A 212 19.77 10.77 -1.47
C THR A 212 20.06 11.80 -0.39
N LEU A 213 19.64 11.54 0.85
CA LEU A 213 19.78 12.50 1.95
C LEU A 213 20.61 11.91 3.11
N PRO A 214 21.39 12.74 3.82
CA PRO A 214 22.00 12.35 5.09
C PRO A 214 20.93 11.99 6.14
N TRP A 215 21.25 11.05 7.03
CA TRP A 215 20.29 10.53 8.02
C TRP A 215 19.69 11.60 8.94
N ALA A 216 20.48 12.62 9.31
CA ALA A 216 20.00 13.70 10.15
C ALA A 216 18.96 14.58 9.43
N GLU A 217 19.24 14.95 8.18
CA GLU A 217 18.32 15.72 7.33
C GLU A 217 17.06 14.92 7.01
N LEU A 218 17.24 13.63 6.75
CA LEU A 218 16.14 12.72 6.47
C LEU A 218 15.20 12.57 7.69
N ALA A 219 15.73 12.55 8.90
CA ALA A 219 14.91 12.52 10.10
C ALA A 219 14.03 13.79 10.19
N VAL A 220 14.60 14.96 10.00
CA VAL A 220 13.87 16.23 10.04
C VAL A 220 12.83 16.32 8.93
N SER A 221 13.23 16.04 7.67
CA SER A 221 12.32 16.12 6.52
C SER A 221 11.19 15.08 6.57
N SER A 222 11.39 13.99 7.32
CA SER A 222 10.35 12.98 7.57
C SER A 222 9.50 13.28 8.82
N GLY A 223 9.69 14.43 9.48
CA GLY A 223 8.89 14.83 10.64
C GLY A 223 9.22 14.08 11.93
N TYR A 224 10.43 13.61 12.07
CA TYR A 224 10.94 13.09 13.35
C TYR A 224 11.67 14.18 14.15
N TYR A 225 11.58 14.05 15.47
CA TYR A 225 12.31 14.96 16.36
C TYR A 225 13.83 14.86 16.20
N ASP A 226 14.31 13.62 16.08
CA ASP A 226 15.74 13.30 15.86
C ASP A 226 15.92 11.97 15.13
N GLN A 227 17.17 11.64 14.81
CA GLN A 227 17.54 10.39 14.15
C GLN A 227 17.25 9.15 15.01
N SER A 228 17.29 9.26 16.34
CA SER A 228 17.03 8.13 17.25
C SER A 228 15.55 7.74 17.22
N HIS A 229 14.67 8.74 17.24
CA HIS A 229 13.23 8.53 17.09
C HIS A 229 12.89 7.94 15.72
N MET A 230 13.49 8.46 14.62
CA MET A 230 13.35 7.87 13.29
C MET A 230 13.80 6.40 13.26
N THR A 231 14.96 6.10 13.84
CA THR A 231 15.53 4.75 13.87
C THR A 231 14.63 3.79 14.66
N ALA A 232 14.06 4.24 15.77
CA ALA A 232 13.14 3.45 16.60
C ALA A 232 11.85 3.11 15.84
N ASP A 233 11.22 4.10 15.21
CA ASP A 233 10.01 3.89 14.41
C ASP A 233 10.27 2.99 13.19
N PHE A 234 11.37 3.25 12.47
CA PHE A 234 11.78 2.42 11.34
C PHE A 234 11.99 0.97 11.76
N ARG A 235 12.74 0.72 12.86
CA ARG A 235 12.97 -0.63 13.36
C ARG A 235 11.67 -1.30 13.80
N ALA A 236 10.74 -0.56 14.41
CA ALA A 236 9.46 -1.11 14.84
C ALA A 236 8.59 -1.59 13.67
N LEU A 237 8.65 -0.91 12.51
CA LEU A 237 7.86 -1.23 11.33
C LEU A 237 8.60 -2.15 10.35
N MET A 238 9.93 -1.99 10.21
CA MET A 238 10.75 -2.75 9.27
C MET A 238 11.44 -3.96 9.90
N GLY A 239 11.40 -4.12 11.23
CA GLY A 239 12.09 -5.21 11.93
C GLY A 239 13.60 -5.03 12.08
N VAL A 240 14.22 -4.14 11.31
CA VAL A 240 15.66 -3.83 11.33
C VAL A 240 15.91 -2.32 11.30
N PRO A 241 17.06 -1.83 11.79
CA PRO A 241 17.41 -0.41 11.67
C PRO A 241 17.60 0.02 10.22
N PRO A 242 17.44 1.33 9.90
CA PRO A 242 17.56 1.86 8.53
C PRO A 242 18.87 1.45 7.84
N ARG A 243 20.00 1.60 8.53
CA ARG A 243 21.34 1.27 7.98
C ARG A 243 21.48 -0.22 7.66
N ALA A 244 20.90 -1.12 8.49
CA ALA A 244 20.90 -2.55 8.23
C ALA A 244 20.06 -2.87 6.99
N PHE A 245 18.88 -2.26 6.86
CA PHE A 245 18.02 -2.42 5.69
C PHE A 245 18.72 -1.98 4.40
N MET A 246 19.32 -0.80 4.38
CA MET A 246 20.01 -0.25 3.21
C MET A 246 21.27 -1.04 2.80
N THR A 247 21.89 -1.74 3.75
CA THR A 247 23.06 -2.61 3.48
C THR A 247 22.69 -4.07 3.20
N GLY A 248 21.37 -4.38 3.09
CA GLY A 248 20.89 -5.74 2.81
C GLY A 248 21.03 -6.73 3.98
N ARG A 249 21.31 -6.24 5.20
CA ARG A 249 21.27 -7.06 6.42
C ARG A 249 19.82 -7.18 6.91
N LEU A 250 19.10 -8.11 6.28
CA LEU A 250 17.67 -8.33 6.48
C LEU A 250 17.41 -9.53 7.37
N PRO A 251 16.23 -9.63 8.00
CA PRO A 251 15.79 -10.84 8.66
C PRO A 251 15.73 -12.02 7.69
N GLU A 252 15.83 -13.23 8.24
CA GLU A 252 15.67 -14.44 7.46
C GLU A 252 14.28 -14.49 6.82
N PRO A 253 14.18 -14.64 5.49
CA PRO A 253 12.90 -14.61 4.81
C PRO A 253 12.10 -15.88 5.06
N THR A 254 10.81 -15.73 5.26
CA THR A 254 9.87 -16.85 5.40
C THR A 254 9.27 -17.21 4.04
N PRO A 255 9.01 -18.51 3.78
CA PRO A 255 8.31 -18.92 2.56
C PRO A 255 6.95 -18.21 2.43
N CYS A 256 6.62 -17.73 1.23
CA CYS A 256 5.25 -17.32 0.94
C CYS A 256 4.33 -18.53 1.16
N ARG A 257 3.39 -18.43 2.09
CA ARG A 257 2.30 -19.41 2.12
C ARG A 257 1.51 -19.20 0.83
N ALA A 258 1.51 -20.19 -0.05
CA ALA A 258 0.54 -20.28 -1.13
C ALA A 258 -0.83 -20.05 -0.50
N GLY A 259 -1.60 -19.10 -1.02
CA GLY A 259 -2.91 -18.76 -0.47
C GLY A 259 -3.68 -20.04 -0.14
N ALA A 260 -4.18 -20.11 1.08
CA ALA A 260 -4.87 -21.30 1.58
C ALA A 260 -5.91 -21.74 0.53
N ARG A 261 -5.63 -22.87 -0.09
CA ARG A 261 -6.63 -23.60 -0.83
C ARG A 261 -7.57 -24.20 0.24
N SER A 262 -8.76 -23.70 0.33
CA SER A 262 -9.90 -24.39 0.92
C SER A 262 -11.03 -24.29 -0.07
#